data_9f9604c4159bedc2a76636f2a0073938
#
_entry.id   9f9604c4159bedc2a76636f2a0073938
#
_cell.length_a   1.000
_cell.length_b   1.000
_cell.length_c   1.000
_cell.angle_alpha   90.00
_cell.angle_beta   90.00
_cell.angle_gamma   90.00
#
_symmetry.space_group_name_H-M   'P 1'
#
loop_
_entity.id
_entity.type
_entity.pdbx_description
1 polymer ?
#
loop_
_entity_poly.entity_id
_entity_poly.type
_entity_poly.pdbx_seq_one_letter_code
_entity_poly.pdbx_strand_id
1 'polypeptide(L)'
;MNWITGIQRAVDYAEENMTGEIDYEEAARRALSSSFHFQRVFGILFGYSFGDYIRMRRLSLAGQELFLKHSRVIDTALKYGYDTPESFSRAFTRFHGISPSAARQGGHVRSFSRISVKLTITGGNMMDYRIEKMGAIKVACRRISVTKPAENEVAYEPISAFWRECGADGTIPRLCSLMAQPNPFDGILGICFTEFLDGSSFPYGIAAACRDDVTGGDGIDVVELPAHTYAVFKVRGPMPEAFRKTYMEINTDFFTTSDYEYANGVELEVYPSANVKDPDYQCEIWIAVEPKKKA
;
A
#
# COMPACT_ATOMS: atom_id res chain seq x y z
N MET A 1 -9.81 17.57 7.52
CA MET A 1 -10.65 16.96 6.46
C MET A 1 -10.41 15.47 6.52
N ASN A 2 -11.44 14.61 6.47
CA ASN A 2 -11.31 13.19 6.83
C ASN A 2 -10.72 12.38 5.65
N TRP A 3 -9.66 11.62 5.89
CA TRP A 3 -8.99 10.74 4.92
C TRP A 3 -9.94 9.68 4.28
N ILE A 4 -10.90 9.16 5.05
CA ILE A 4 -11.95 8.25 4.56
C ILE A 4 -12.76 8.92 3.43
N THR A 5 -13.12 10.19 3.62
CA THR A 5 -13.75 11.00 2.57
C THR A 5 -12.80 11.20 1.38
N GLY A 6 -11.49 11.24 1.63
CA GLY A 6 -10.46 11.34 0.61
C GLY A 6 -10.42 10.10 -0.27
N ILE A 7 -10.41 8.88 0.30
CA ILE A 7 -10.49 7.63 -0.48
C ILE A 7 -11.75 7.60 -1.33
N GLN A 8 -12.90 7.97 -0.77
CA GLN A 8 -14.14 8.00 -1.56
C GLN A 8 -14.02 8.94 -2.75
N ARG A 9 -13.41 10.13 -2.58
CA ARG A 9 -13.18 11.07 -3.69
C ARG A 9 -12.25 10.52 -4.76
N ALA A 10 -11.20 9.76 -4.37
CA ALA A 10 -10.32 9.10 -5.33
C ALA A 10 -11.05 8.00 -6.10
N VAL A 11 -11.89 7.22 -5.41
CA VAL A 11 -12.75 6.20 -6.03
C VAL A 11 -13.77 6.86 -6.97
N ASP A 12 -14.40 7.94 -6.55
CA ASP A 12 -15.39 8.68 -7.36
C ASP A 12 -14.75 9.21 -8.63
N TYR A 13 -13.57 9.81 -8.51
CA TYR A 13 -12.77 10.25 -9.66
C TYR A 13 -12.47 9.11 -10.64
N ALA A 14 -12.04 7.95 -10.15
CA ALA A 14 -11.79 6.80 -11.01
C ALA A 14 -13.07 6.32 -11.69
N GLU A 15 -14.20 6.24 -10.99
CA GLU A 15 -15.48 5.83 -11.56
C GLU A 15 -15.99 6.80 -12.64
N GLU A 16 -15.76 8.09 -12.47
CA GLU A 16 -16.11 9.12 -13.47
C GLU A 16 -15.24 9.01 -14.73
N ASN A 17 -14.03 8.43 -14.61
CA ASN A 17 -13.05 8.36 -15.70
C ASN A 17 -12.77 6.92 -16.20
N MET A 18 -13.67 5.94 -15.95
CA MET A 18 -13.45 4.53 -16.27
C MET A 18 -13.20 4.27 -17.78
N THR A 19 -13.69 5.13 -18.65
CA THR A 19 -13.51 5.01 -20.11
C THR A 19 -12.39 5.91 -20.66
N GLY A 20 -11.68 6.62 -19.78
CA GLY A 20 -10.59 7.53 -20.13
C GLY A 20 -9.29 7.17 -19.44
N GLU A 21 -8.34 8.07 -19.50
CA GLU A 21 -7.11 7.99 -18.73
C GLU A 21 -7.40 8.35 -17.26
N ILE A 22 -6.84 7.58 -16.34
CA ILE A 22 -6.95 7.82 -14.90
C ILE A 22 -5.58 8.20 -14.38
N ASP A 23 -5.44 9.46 -13.96
CA ASP A 23 -4.23 9.96 -13.32
C ASP A 23 -4.21 9.56 -11.84
N TYR A 24 -3.20 8.75 -11.46
CA TYR A 24 -3.02 8.26 -10.10
C TYR A 24 -2.59 9.35 -9.12
N GLU A 25 -1.89 10.37 -9.59
CA GLU A 25 -1.50 11.52 -8.77
C GLU A 25 -2.73 12.38 -8.45
N GLU A 26 -3.61 12.58 -9.44
CA GLU A 26 -4.89 13.25 -9.23
C GLU A 26 -5.77 12.49 -8.24
N ALA A 27 -5.85 11.16 -8.35
CA ALA A 27 -6.59 10.33 -7.41
C ALA A 27 -6.04 10.48 -5.99
N ALA A 28 -4.72 10.43 -5.81
CA ALA A 28 -4.05 10.61 -4.53
C ALA A 28 -4.25 12.03 -3.97
N ARG A 29 -4.16 13.06 -4.81
CA ARG A 29 -4.42 14.45 -4.40
C ARG A 29 -5.85 14.63 -3.90
N ARG A 30 -6.84 14.00 -4.53
CA ARG A 30 -8.24 13.98 -4.07
C ARG A 30 -8.40 13.25 -2.75
N ALA A 31 -7.56 12.24 -2.52
CA ALA A 31 -7.45 11.57 -1.23
C ALA A 31 -6.69 12.40 -0.17
N LEU A 32 -6.17 13.59 -0.54
CA LEU A 32 -5.34 14.44 0.33
C LEU A 32 -4.08 13.71 0.81
N SER A 33 -3.45 12.97 -0.08
CA SER A 33 -2.34 12.07 0.20
C SER A 33 -1.30 12.15 -0.92
N SER A 34 -0.06 11.78 -0.65
CA SER A 34 0.89 11.49 -1.71
C SER A 34 0.46 10.24 -2.49
N SER A 35 0.85 10.14 -3.76
CA SER A 35 0.50 9.00 -4.62
C SER A 35 0.92 7.67 -4.00
N PHE A 36 2.10 7.64 -3.42
CA PHE A 36 2.62 6.47 -2.71
C PHE A 36 1.75 6.08 -1.52
N HIS A 37 1.56 7.01 -0.58
CA HIS A 37 0.79 6.73 0.63
C HIS A 37 -0.64 6.29 0.29
N PHE A 38 -1.29 6.97 -0.68
CA PHE A 38 -2.60 6.57 -1.16
C PHE A 38 -2.63 5.13 -1.67
N GLN A 39 -1.70 4.76 -2.58
CA GLN A 39 -1.67 3.41 -3.15
C GLN A 39 -1.37 2.34 -2.10
N ARG A 40 -0.42 2.62 -1.18
CA ARG A 40 -0.11 1.74 -0.06
C ARG A 40 -1.31 1.50 0.84
N VAL A 41 -1.93 2.57 1.32
CA VAL A 41 -3.07 2.48 2.23
C VAL A 41 -4.26 1.82 1.53
N PHE A 42 -4.52 2.16 0.28
CA PHE A 42 -5.55 1.52 -0.51
C PHE A 42 -5.34 0.00 -0.57
N GLY A 43 -4.12 -0.43 -0.87
CA GLY A 43 -3.77 -1.86 -0.88
C GLY A 43 -3.94 -2.54 0.48
N ILE A 44 -3.52 -1.88 1.58
CA ILE A 44 -3.70 -2.41 2.94
C ILE A 44 -5.19 -2.59 3.26
N LEU A 45 -6.01 -1.60 2.96
CA LEU A 45 -7.43 -1.61 3.31
C LEU A 45 -8.25 -2.60 2.49
N PHE A 46 -8.01 -2.64 1.18
CA PHE A 46 -8.85 -3.42 0.27
C PHE A 46 -8.25 -4.77 -0.14
N GLY A 47 -6.97 -5.02 0.16
CA GLY A 47 -6.28 -6.26 -0.19
C GLY A 47 -5.87 -6.37 -1.66
N TYR A 48 -6.05 -5.29 -2.45
CA TYR A 48 -5.62 -5.19 -3.86
C TYR A 48 -5.27 -3.74 -4.20
N SER A 49 -4.49 -3.54 -5.27
CA SER A 49 -4.04 -2.21 -5.67
C SER A 49 -5.18 -1.35 -6.23
N PHE A 50 -5.00 -0.02 -6.22
CA PHE A 50 -5.94 0.89 -6.88
C PHE A 50 -6.03 0.63 -8.40
N GLY A 51 -4.91 0.23 -9.03
CA GLY A 51 -4.88 -0.20 -10.43
C GLY A 51 -5.71 -1.47 -10.68
N ASP A 52 -5.66 -2.45 -9.76
CA ASP A 52 -6.49 -3.65 -9.83
C ASP A 52 -7.97 -3.32 -9.67
N TYR A 53 -8.30 -2.40 -8.77
CA TYR A 53 -9.67 -1.89 -8.65
C TYR A 53 -10.18 -1.35 -9.98
N ILE A 54 -9.42 -0.44 -10.60
CA ILE A 54 -9.77 0.17 -11.90
C ILE A 54 -9.95 -0.92 -12.96
N ARG A 55 -9.01 -1.85 -13.05
CA ARG A 55 -9.07 -2.96 -14.02
C ARG A 55 -10.30 -3.84 -13.83
N MET A 56 -10.57 -4.28 -12.60
CA MET A 56 -11.74 -5.12 -12.29
C MET A 56 -13.04 -4.38 -12.58
N ARG A 57 -13.12 -3.08 -12.28
CA ARG A 57 -14.28 -2.24 -12.60
C ARG A 57 -14.48 -2.11 -14.11
N ARG A 58 -13.42 -1.82 -14.86
CA ARG A 58 -13.45 -1.72 -16.32
C ARG A 58 -13.93 -3.03 -16.95
N LEU A 59 -13.40 -4.18 -16.52
CA LEU A 59 -13.84 -5.47 -17.03
C LEU A 59 -15.30 -5.76 -16.66
N SER A 60 -15.73 -5.45 -15.47
CA SER A 60 -17.12 -5.58 -15.04
C SER A 60 -18.07 -4.75 -15.90
N LEU A 61 -17.74 -3.47 -16.14
CA LEU A 61 -18.54 -2.57 -16.98
C LEU A 61 -18.54 -3.01 -18.44
N ALA A 62 -17.39 -3.45 -18.96
CA ALA A 62 -17.28 -4.01 -20.32
C ALA A 62 -18.17 -5.25 -20.50
N GLY A 63 -18.19 -6.14 -19.50
CA GLY A 63 -19.07 -7.33 -19.49
C GLY A 63 -20.55 -6.95 -19.56
N GLN A 64 -20.95 -5.98 -18.75
CA GLN A 64 -22.33 -5.48 -18.77
C GLN A 64 -22.69 -4.83 -20.13
N GLU A 65 -21.78 -4.05 -20.71
CA GLU A 65 -22.00 -3.42 -22.01
C GLU A 65 -22.13 -4.44 -23.15
N LEU A 66 -21.26 -5.44 -23.18
CA LEU A 66 -21.34 -6.53 -24.18
C LEU A 66 -22.64 -7.31 -24.03
N PHE A 67 -23.03 -7.63 -22.80
CA PHE A 67 -24.24 -8.39 -22.52
C PHE A 67 -25.52 -7.63 -22.83
N LEU A 68 -25.62 -6.34 -22.43
CA LEU A 68 -26.86 -5.57 -22.54
C LEU A 68 -27.00 -4.87 -23.90
N LYS A 69 -25.87 -4.37 -24.45
CA LYS A 69 -25.89 -3.54 -25.68
C LYS A 69 -25.44 -4.28 -26.92
N HIS A 70 -24.92 -5.52 -26.77
CA HIS A 70 -24.34 -6.31 -27.85
C HIS A 70 -23.27 -5.55 -28.68
N SER A 71 -22.54 -4.62 -28.02
CA SER A 71 -21.52 -3.78 -28.62
C SER A 71 -20.43 -4.62 -29.30
N ARG A 72 -19.70 -4.05 -30.26
CA ARG A 72 -18.58 -4.74 -30.88
C ARG A 72 -17.44 -4.91 -29.88
N VAL A 73 -16.84 -6.11 -29.86
CA VAL A 73 -15.76 -6.45 -28.90
C VAL A 73 -14.58 -5.46 -28.99
N ILE A 74 -14.20 -5.09 -30.23
CA ILE A 74 -13.10 -4.15 -30.46
C ILE A 74 -13.39 -2.75 -29.91
N ASP A 75 -14.61 -2.25 -30.13
CA ASP A 75 -15.00 -0.93 -29.65
C ASP A 75 -15.08 -0.90 -28.12
N THR A 76 -15.56 -1.99 -27.53
CA THR A 76 -15.59 -2.16 -26.07
C THR A 76 -14.18 -2.24 -25.49
N ALA A 77 -13.26 -2.98 -26.13
CA ALA A 77 -11.86 -3.05 -25.69
C ALA A 77 -11.20 -1.68 -25.64
N LEU A 78 -11.27 -0.93 -26.74
CA LEU A 78 -10.71 0.42 -26.84
C LEU A 78 -11.33 1.37 -25.80
N LYS A 79 -12.65 1.34 -25.65
CA LYS A 79 -13.39 2.18 -24.70
C LYS A 79 -12.93 1.98 -23.26
N TYR A 80 -12.59 0.75 -22.88
CA TYR A 80 -12.14 0.43 -21.51
C TYR A 80 -10.63 0.37 -21.37
N GLY A 81 -9.89 1.01 -22.30
CA GLY A 81 -8.45 1.29 -22.17
C GLY A 81 -7.54 0.11 -22.51
N TYR A 82 -7.98 -0.77 -23.43
CA TYR A 82 -7.14 -1.85 -23.97
C TYR A 82 -6.71 -1.51 -25.40
N ASP A 83 -5.40 -1.49 -25.63
CA ASP A 83 -4.83 -1.15 -26.94
C ASP A 83 -5.09 -2.24 -28.00
N THR A 84 -5.26 -3.51 -27.57
CA THR A 84 -5.49 -4.62 -28.48
C THR A 84 -6.65 -5.50 -28.05
N PRO A 85 -7.43 -6.04 -29.01
CA PRO A 85 -8.50 -7.00 -28.71
C PRO A 85 -8.02 -8.29 -28.03
N GLU A 86 -6.77 -8.68 -28.29
CA GLU A 86 -6.16 -9.90 -27.70
C GLU A 86 -5.85 -9.71 -26.23
N SER A 87 -5.28 -8.58 -25.84
CA SER A 87 -5.02 -8.23 -24.43
C SER A 87 -6.33 -8.13 -23.66
N PHE A 88 -7.33 -7.46 -24.24
CA PHE A 88 -8.68 -7.39 -23.68
C PHE A 88 -9.29 -8.79 -23.50
N SER A 89 -9.28 -9.61 -24.56
CA SER A 89 -9.90 -10.93 -24.53
C SER A 89 -9.29 -11.85 -23.46
N ARG A 90 -7.96 -11.80 -23.27
CA ARG A 90 -7.28 -12.53 -22.20
C ARG A 90 -7.70 -12.05 -20.80
N ALA A 91 -7.67 -10.75 -20.58
CA ALA A 91 -8.07 -10.16 -19.29
C ALA A 91 -9.55 -10.41 -19.01
N PHE A 92 -10.41 -10.22 -20.00
CA PHE A 92 -11.85 -10.45 -19.91
C PHE A 92 -12.19 -11.91 -19.57
N THR A 93 -11.59 -12.86 -20.30
CA THR A 93 -11.81 -14.29 -20.07
C THR A 93 -11.34 -14.72 -18.68
N ARG A 94 -10.19 -14.19 -18.23
CA ARG A 94 -9.70 -14.45 -16.88
C ARG A 94 -10.66 -13.92 -15.80
N PHE A 95 -11.21 -12.74 -16.01
CA PHE A 95 -12.12 -12.11 -15.04
C PHE A 95 -13.53 -12.77 -15.06
N HIS A 96 -14.13 -12.94 -16.24
CA HIS A 96 -15.51 -13.45 -16.38
C HIS A 96 -15.62 -14.98 -16.44
N GLY A 97 -14.54 -15.68 -16.83
CA GLY A 97 -14.55 -17.12 -17.11
C GLY A 97 -15.10 -17.50 -18.49
N ILE A 98 -15.51 -16.51 -19.30
CA ILE A 98 -16.02 -16.69 -20.67
C ILE A 98 -15.38 -15.65 -21.61
N SER A 99 -15.40 -15.91 -22.90
CA SER A 99 -14.88 -14.96 -23.89
C SER A 99 -15.81 -13.73 -24.04
N PRO A 100 -15.28 -12.57 -24.52
CA PRO A 100 -16.10 -11.39 -24.85
C PRO A 100 -17.21 -11.68 -25.83
N SER A 101 -16.94 -12.53 -26.83
CA SER A 101 -17.95 -12.94 -27.82
C SER A 101 -19.08 -13.77 -27.20
N ALA A 102 -18.76 -14.65 -26.27
CA ALA A 102 -19.75 -15.43 -25.51
C ALA A 102 -20.62 -14.51 -24.62
N ALA A 103 -20.00 -13.53 -23.96
CA ALA A 103 -20.72 -12.54 -23.16
C ALA A 103 -21.70 -11.73 -24.02
N ARG A 104 -21.27 -11.30 -25.22
CA ARG A 104 -22.12 -10.60 -26.22
C ARG A 104 -23.32 -11.46 -26.68
N GLN A 105 -23.19 -12.78 -26.69
CA GLN A 105 -24.24 -13.72 -27.06
C GLN A 105 -25.17 -14.10 -25.89
N GLY A 106 -25.05 -13.42 -24.73
CA GLY A 106 -25.89 -13.67 -23.57
C GLY A 106 -25.26 -14.60 -22.51
N GLY A 107 -23.96 -14.90 -22.63
CA GLY A 107 -23.24 -15.67 -21.60
C GLY A 107 -23.16 -14.93 -20.26
N HIS A 108 -23.11 -15.69 -19.17
CA HIS A 108 -23.08 -15.14 -17.81
C HIS A 108 -21.81 -14.31 -17.55
N VAL A 109 -21.98 -13.05 -17.16
CA VAL A 109 -20.89 -12.14 -16.79
C VAL A 109 -20.82 -11.93 -15.28
N ARG A 110 -19.60 -11.82 -14.75
CA ARG A 110 -19.35 -11.47 -13.34
C ARG A 110 -19.44 -9.97 -13.18
N SER A 111 -19.85 -9.54 -11.99
CA SER A 111 -19.85 -8.12 -11.60
C SER A 111 -18.88 -7.89 -10.46
N PHE A 112 -18.12 -6.79 -10.57
CA PHE A 112 -17.31 -6.25 -9.49
C PHE A 112 -17.90 -4.90 -9.08
N SER A 113 -18.35 -4.78 -7.83
CA SER A 113 -19.06 -3.59 -7.37
C SER A 113 -18.12 -2.43 -7.13
N ARG A 114 -18.65 -1.20 -7.30
CA ARG A 114 -17.98 0.02 -6.87
C ARG A 114 -17.71 -0.02 -5.37
N ILE A 115 -16.53 0.43 -4.95
CA ILE A 115 -16.25 0.68 -3.55
C ILE A 115 -17.13 1.82 -3.06
N SER A 116 -17.79 1.60 -1.93
CA SER A 116 -18.52 2.62 -1.19
C SER A 116 -17.98 2.65 0.23
N VAL A 117 -17.33 3.73 0.60
CA VAL A 117 -16.77 3.92 1.93
C VAL A 117 -17.89 4.45 2.83
N LYS A 118 -18.31 3.64 3.80
CA LYS A 118 -19.32 4.05 4.79
C LYS A 118 -18.60 4.43 6.09
N LEU A 119 -18.86 5.64 6.56
CA LEU A 119 -18.43 6.06 7.89
C LEU A 119 -19.35 5.41 8.91
N THR A 120 -18.86 4.44 9.67
CA THR A 120 -19.55 3.97 10.87
C THR A 120 -18.99 4.73 12.06
N ILE A 121 -19.82 5.55 12.69
CA ILE A 121 -19.40 6.27 13.90
C ILE A 121 -19.45 5.25 15.04
N THR A 122 -18.28 4.74 15.41
CA THR A 122 -18.06 3.97 16.65
C THR A 122 -17.29 4.89 17.58
N GLY A 123 -17.89 5.29 18.70
CA GLY A 123 -17.24 6.25 19.62
C GLY A 123 -16.36 5.56 20.65
N GLY A 124 -15.30 6.25 21.09
CA GLY A 124 -14.62 5.99 22.34
C GLY A 124 -13.55 4.89 22.32
N ASN A 125 -12.99 4.51 21.19
CA ASN A 125 -11.82 3.65 21.18
C ASN A 125 -10.60 4.42 21.68
N MET A 126 -9.94 3.89 22.73
CA MET A 126 -8.63 4.40 23.14
C MET A 126 -7.57 3.82 22.21
N MET A 127 -6.90 4.69 21.47
CA MET A 127 -5.75 4.33 20.65
C MET A 127 -4.47 4.55 21.49
N ASP A 128 -3.67 3.51 21.62
CA ASP A 128 -2.38 3.56 22.33
C ASP A 128 -1.31 4.00 21.31
N TYR A 129 -0.91 5.28 21.38
CA TYR A 129 0.19 5.81 20.57
C TYR A 129 1.11 6.72 21.41
N ARG A 130 2.31 6.94 20.91
CA ARG A 130 3.25 7.94 21.45
C ARG A 130 3.83 8.79 20.35
N ILE A 131 4.24 10.01 20.70
CA ILE A 131 4.96 10.90 19.80
C ILE A 131 6.45 10.84 20.15
N GLU A 132 7.27 10.50 19.17
CA GLU A 132 8.72 10.38 19.33
C GLU A 132 9.44 11.33 18.38
N LYS A 133 10.45 12.04 18.89
CA LYS A 133 11.37 12.82 18.07
C LYS A 133 12.63 12.01 17.87
N MET A 134 12.88 11.58 16.64
CA MET A 134 14.07 10.82 16.28
C MET A 134 15.04 11.74 15.54
N GLY A 135 16.30 11.75 15.97
CA GLY A 135 17.39 12.36 15.22
C GLY A 135 17.71 11.62 13.93
N ALA A 136 18.60 12.15 13.11
CA ALA A 136 19.09 11.41 11.96
C ALA A 136 19.78 10.12 12.43
N ILE A 137 19.53 9.01 11.72
CA ILE A 137 20.05 7.69 12.09
C ILE A 137 20.53 6.92 10.87
N LYS A 138 21.66 6.23 11.00
CA LYS A 138 22.15 5.32 9.97
C LYS A 138 21.52 3.94 10.10
N VAL A 139 21.12 3.37 8.97
CA VAL A 139 20.62 2.02 8.86
C VAL A 139 21.39 1.24 7.81
N ALA A 140 21.76 0.01 8.13
CA ALA A 140 22.19 -0.98 7.15
C ALA A 140 20.93 -1.58 6.53
N CYS A 141 20.82 -1.58 5.22
CA CYS A 141 19.57 -1.87 4.52
C CYS A 141 19.80 -2.66 3.25
N ARG A 142 19.03 -3.73 3.04
CA ARG A 142 18.84 -4.32 1.71
C ARG A 142 17.53 -3.80 1.13
N ARG A 143 17.57 -3.34 -0.12
CA ARG A 143 16.43 -2.68 -0.75
C ARG A 143 15.97 -3.40 -2.00
N ILE A 144 14.66 -3.30 -2.26
CA ILE A 144 14.04 -3.63 -3.54
C ILE A 144 13.26 -2.44 -4.06
N SER A 145 13.08 -2.37 -5.37
CA SER A 145 12.09 -1.48 -5.97
C SER A 145 10.77 -2.24 -6.10
N VAL A 146 9.76 -1.84 -5.37
CA VAL A 146 8.42 -2.40 -5.47
C VAL A 146 7.71 -1.67 -6.60
N THR A 147 7.64 -2.29 -7.75
CA THR A 147 6.86 -1.80 -8.88
C THR A 147 5.37 -2.06 -8.65
N LYS A 148 4.52 -1.31 -9.35
CA LYS A 148 3.09 -1.62 -9.39
C LYS A 148 2.93 -3.11 -9.74
N PRO A 149 2.13 -3.87 -8.98
CA PRO A 149 1.95 -5.28 -9.27
C PRO A 149 1.46 -5.45 -10.71
N ALA A 150 2.05 -6.41 -11.42
CA ALA A 150 1.56 -6.83 -12.71
C ALA A 150 0.11 -7.32 -12.58
N GLU A 151 -0.61 -7.38 -13.70
CA GLU A 151 -2.07 -7.60 -13.78
C GLU A 151 -2.68 -8.76 -12.95
N ASN A 152 -1.99 -9.41 -12.03
CA ASN A 152 -2.50 -10.55 -11.23
C ASN A 152 -1.80 -10.76 -9.90
N GLU A 153 -0.95 -9.83 -9.47
CA GLU A 153 -0.22 -9.96 -8.21
C GLU A 153 -0.97 -9.25 -7.08
N VAL A 154 -0.97 -9.87 -5.91
CA VAL A 154 -1.44 -9.22 -4.68
C VAL A 154 -0.47 -8.09 -4.35
N ALA A 155 -0.97 -6.91 -4.08
CA ALA A 155 -0.17 -5.67 -3.90
C ALA A 155 1.02 -5.76 -2.93
N TYR A 156 1.02 -6.74 -2.04
CA TYR A 156 2.08 -6.97 -1.03
C TYR A 156 2.90 -8.24 -1.27
N GLU A 157 2.61 -9.02 -2.30
CA GLU A 157 3.37 -10.24 -2.57
C GLU A 157 4.87 -9.98 -2.79
N PRO A 158 5.29 -8.92 -3.51
CA PRO A 158 6.72 -8.60 -3.65
C PRO A 158 7.41 -8.33 -2.31
N ILE A 159 6.76 -7.63 -1.38
CA ILE A 159 7.30 -7.35 -0.04
C ILE A 159 7.37 -8.64 0.78
N SER A 160 6.30 -9.45 0.78
CA SER A 160 6.26 -10.72 1.49
C SER A 160 7.29 -11.72 0.93
N ALA A 161 7.48 -11.76 -0.38
CA ALA A 161 8.50 -12.56 -1.03
C ALA A 161 9.92 -12.11 -0.63
N PHE A 162 10.14 -10.81 -0.56
CA PHE A 162 11.42 -10.23 -0.16
C PHE A 162 11.76 -10.54 1.30
N TRP A 163 10.80 -10.48 2.22
CA TRP A 163 11.01 -10.91 3.62
C TRP A 163 11.37 -12.40 3.70
N ARG A 164 10.71 -13.27 2.92
CA ARG A 164 11.05 -14.71 2.87
C ARG A 164 12.44 -14.94 2.32
N GLU A 165 12.82 -14.24 1.25
CA GLU A 165 14.16 -14.30 0.65
C GLU A 165 15.24 -13.91 1.67
N CYS A 166 15.12 -12.73 2.29
CA CYS A 166 16.07 -12.22 3.26
C CYS A 166 16.16 -13.10 4.53
N GLY A 167 15.07 -13.80 4.87
CA GLY A 167 15.08 -14.78 5.95
C GLY A 167 15.84 -16.06 5.61
N ALA A 168 15.81 -16.47 4.32
CA ALA A 168 16.41 -17.70 3.87
C ALA A 168 17.90 -17.57 3.49
N ASP A 169 18.32 -16.41 2.97
CA ASP A 169 19.66 -16.18 2.41
C ASP A 169 20.69 -15.63 3.40
N GLY A 170 20.31 -15.47 4.69
CA GLY A 170 21.21 -14.97 5.73
C GLY A 170 21.25 -13.43 5.85
N THR A 171 20.49 -12.69 5.07
CA THR A 171 20.43 -11.22 5.14
C THR A 171 20.01 -10.74 6.53
N ILE A 172 18.93 -11.31 7.11
CA ILE A 172 18.44 -10.90 8.43
C ILE A 172 19.48 -11.14 9.55
N PRO A 173 20.08 -12.32 9.68
CA PRO A 173 21.19 -12.53 10.64
C PRO A 173 22.34 -11.54 10.47
N ARG A 174 22.70 -11.23 9.21
CA ARG A 174 23.75 -10.25 8.92
C ARG A 174 23.36 -8.85 9.38
N LEU A 175 22.16 -8.37 9.08
CA LEU A 175 21.66 -7.09 9.57
C LEU A 175 21.66 -7.03 11.09
N CYS A 176 21.26 -8.10 11.78
CA CYS A 176 21.33 -8.20 13.23
C CYS A 176 22.77 -8.03 13.78
N SER A 177 23.77 -8.57 13.07
CA SER A 177 25.19 -8.44 13.48
C SER A 177 25.74 -7.01 13.35
N LEU A 178 25.10 -6.18 12.52
CA LEU A 178 25.49 -4.77 12.27
C LEU A 178 24.77 -3.79 13.21
N MET A 179 23.80 -4.26 14.00
CA MET A 179 22.99 -3.39 14.87
C MET A 179 23.84 -2.54 15.80
N ALA A 180 23.43 -1.28 15.94
CA ALA A 180 23.95 -0.36 16.93
C ALA A 180 23.66 -0.83 18.37
N GLN A 181 24.51 -0.44 19.30
CA GLN A 181 24.31 -0.68 20.72
C GLN A 181 24.51 0.64 21.49
N PRO A 182 23.51 1.19 22.15
CA PRO A 182 22.13 0.69 22.21
C PRO A 182 21.40 0.79 20.88
N ASN A 183 20.49 -0.17 20.62
CA ASN A 183 19.62 -0.10 19.44
C ASN A 183 18.42 0.82 19.75
N PRO A 184 18.13 1.83 18.94
CA PRO A 184 16.98 2.70 19.13
C PRO A 184 15.64 2.04 18.82
N PHE A 185 15.67 0.91 18.10
CA PHE A 185 14.49 0.12 17.76
C PHE A 185 14.58 -1.29 18.35
N ASP A 186 13.45 -1.81 18.80
CA ASP A 186 13.39 -3.17 19.32
C ASP A 186 13.18 -4.19 18.17
N GLY A 187 14.15 -4.27 17.25
CA GLY A 187 14.10 -5.28 16.18
C GLY A 187 14.62 -4.85 14.81
N ILE A 188 14.23 -5.65 13.81
CA ILE A 188 14.48 -5.39 12.38
C ILE A 188 13.41 -4.46 11.85
N LEU A 189 13.79 -3.62 10.90
CA LEU A 189 12.94 -2.60 10.30
C LEU A 189 12.46 -3.03 8.92
N GLY A 190 11.18 -2.83 8.64
CA GLY A 190 10.68 -2.61 7.30
C GLY A 190 10.64 -1.10 7.06
N ILE A 191 11.22 -0.62 5.97
CA ILE A 191 11.28 0.81 5.66
C ILE A 191 10.64 1.09 4.32
N CYS A 192 9.63 1.96 4.31
CA CYS A 192 9.11 2.54 3.09
C CYS A 192 9.75 3.90 2.86
N PHE A 193 10.59 3.99 1.81
CA PHE A 193 11.25 5.23 1.43
C PHE A 193 10.33 6.07 0.55
N THR A 194 9.67 7.04 1.14
CA THR A 194 8.69 7.88 0.42
C THR A 194 9.32 8.96 -0.46
N GLU A 195 10.62 9.23 -0.28
CA GLU A 195 11.34 10.33 -0.94
C GLU A 195 11.76 10.03 -2.39
N PHE A 196 11.70 8.76 -2.84
CA PHE A 196 12.25 8.31 -4.12
C PHE A 196 11.17 7.81 -5.08
N LEU A 197 10.04 8.50 -5.13
CA LEU A 197 8.89 8.06 -5.91
C LEU A 197 8.91 8.69 -7.31
N ASP A 198 9.02 7.83 -8.33
CA ASP A 198 8.82 8.21 -9.74
C ASP A 198 7.37 7.96 -10.23
N GLY A 199 6.46 7.67 -9.30
CA GLY A 199 5.04 7.38 -9.59
C GLY A 199 4.76 5.94 -10.06
N SER A 200 5.78 5.17 -10.43
CA SER A 200 5.64 3.79 -10.95
C SER A 200 6.12 2.73 -9.97
N SER A 201 7.08 3.06 -9.11
CA SER A 201 7.68 2.16 -8.13
C SER A 201 8.03 2.90 -6.83
N PHE A 202 8.23 2.17 -5.75
CA PHE A 202 8.77 2.71 -4.51
C PHE A 202 9.84 1.79 -3.92
N PRO A 203 10.89 2.36 -3.32
CA PRO A 203 11.89 1.58 -2.62
C PRO A 203 11.33 1.08 -1.28
N TYR A 204 11.45 -0.23 -1.05
CA TYR A 204 11.21 -0.85 0.24
C TYR A 204 12.48 -1.51 0.75
N GLY A 205 12.80 -1.36 2.02
CA GLY A 205 14.00 -1.91 2.62
C GLY A 205 13.72 -2.78 3.84
N ILE A 206 14.51 -3.83 4.00
CA ILE A 206 14.67 -4.54 5.26
C ILE A 206 15.99 -4.07 5.86
N ALA A 207 15.96 -3.55 7.08
CA ALA A 207 17.07 -2.80 7.64
C ALA A 207 17.27 -3.03 9.15
N ALA A 208 18.41 -2.59 9.64
CA ALA A 208 18.70 -2.44 11.06
C ALA A 208 19.42 -1.12 11.32
N ALA A 209 19.11 -0.44 12.41
CA ALA A 209 19.91 0.68 12.87
C ALA A 209 21.35 0.20 13.11
N CYS A 210 22.33 0.80 12.46
CA CYS A 210 23.68 0.30 12.46
C CYS A 210 24.67 1.24 13.18
N ARG A 211 25.81 0.67 13.55
CA ARG A 211 26.92 1.42 14.13
C ARG A 211 27.50 2.38 13.09
N ASP A 212 28.15 3.45 13.54
CA ASP A 212 28.74 4.48 12.70
C ASP A 212 29.88 3.98 11.78
N ASP A 213 30.59 2.93 12.21
CA ASP A 213 31.69 2.29 11.50
C ASP A 213 31.25 1.34 10.37
N VAL A 214 29.96 1.06 10.27
CA VAL A 214 29.42 0.18 9.24
C VAL A 214 29.49 0.86 7.88
N THR A 215 30.05 0.15 6.91
CA THR A 215 30.10 0.51 5.50
C THR A 215 29.25 -0.46 4.67
N GLY A 216 28.69 0.02 3.57
CA GLY A 216 27.93 -0.80 2.64
C GLY A 216 28.81 -1.87 1.94
N GLY A 217 28.18 -2.87 1.38
CA GLY A 217 28.81 -3.95 0.62
C GLY A 217 28.00 -5.24 0.63
N ASP A 218 28.28 -6.13 -0.34
CA ASP A 218 27.60 -7.44 -0.50
C ASP A 218 26.06 -7.34 -0.48
N GLY A 219 25.50 -6.38 -1.20
CA GLY A 219 24.06 -6.19 -1.32
C GLY A 219 23.40 -5.48 -0.14
N ILE A 220 24.19 -4.97 0.82
CA ILE A 220 23.71 -4.11 1.91
C ILE A 220 24.20 -2.67 1.68
N ASP A 221 23.29 -1.73 1.63
CA ASP A 221 23.56 -0.31 1.59
C ASP A 221 23.57 0.26 3.01
N VAL A 222 24.27 1.38 3.21
CA VAL A 222 24.11 2.20 4.42
C VAL A 222 23.40 3.48 4.01
N VAL A 223 22.26 3.73 4.65
CA VAL A 223 21.40 4.88 4.36
C VAL A 223 21.22 5.68 5.64
N GLU A 224 21.28 7.00 5.55
CA GLU A 224 20.91 7.89 6.64
C GLU A 224 19.42 8.25 6.54
N LEU A 225 18.66 7.90 7.55
CA LEU A 225 17.27 8.35 7.70
C LEU A 225 17.28 9.74 8.33
N PRO A 226 16.55 10.71 7.76
CA PRO A 226 16.52 12.06 8.29
C PRO A 226 15.82 12.15 9.65
N ALA A 227 16.14 13.20 10.39
CA ALA A 227 15.45 13.47 11.66
C ALA A 227 13.98 13.81 11.43
N HIS A 228 13.10 13.13 12.14
CA HIS A 228 11.64 13.34 12.05
C HIS A 228 10.95 13.22 13.41
N THR A 229 9.75 13.79 13.49
CA THR A 229 8.79 13.45 14.54
C THR A 229 7.89 12.32 14.05
N TYR A 230 7.74 11.28 14.86
CA TYR A 230 6.94 10.11 14.55
C TYR A 230 5.75 9.96 15.52
N ALA A 231 4.61 9.59 14.99
CA ALA A 231 3.56 8.94 15.74
C ALA A 231 3.80 7.44 15.68
N VAL A 232 3.92 6.81 16.85
CA VAL A 232 4.28 5.39 16.99
C VAL A 232 3.10 4.63 17.55
N PHE A 233 2.67 3.61 16.83
CA PHE A 233 1.50 2.81 17.14
C PHE A 233 1.89 1.36 17.43
N LYS A 234 1.34 0.81 18.51
CA LYS A 234 1.52 -0.61 18.81
C LYS A 234 0.53 -1.46 18.03
N VAL A 235 1.04 -2.46 17.33
CA VAL A 235 0.25 -3.50 16.69
C VAL A 235 0.25 -4.73 17.58
N ARG A 236 -0.91 -5.30 17.88
CA ARG A 236 -1.05 -6.50 18.71
C ARG A 236 -1.89 -7.55 18.02
N GLY A 237 -1.36 -8.76 17.90
CA GLY A 237 -2.01 -9.92 17.29
C GLY A 237 -1.30 -10.43 16.03
N PRO A 238 -1.84 -11.49 15.44
CA PRO A 238 -1.22 -12.16 14.30
C PRO A 238 -1.26 -11.31 13.03
N MET A 239 -0.17 -11.37 12.26
CA MET A 239 -0.04 -10.68 10.97
C MET A 239 -0.68 -11.50 9.84
N PRO A 240 -1.26 -10.88 8.82
CA PRO A 240 -1.30 -9.43 8.55
C PRO A 240 -2.55 -8.72 9.12
N GLU A 241 -3.48 -9.43 9.76
CA GLU A 241 -4.79 -8.89 10.16
C GLU A 241 -4.65 -7.78 11.20
N ALA A 242 -3.79 -7.98 12.21
CA ALA A 242 -3.53 -6.99 13.26
C ALA A 242 -2.96 -5.70 12.67
N PHE A 243 -2.02 -5.82 11.71
CA PHE A 243 -1.44 -4.69 11.02
C PHE A 243 -2.49 -3.89 10.24
N ARG A 244 -3.33 -4.58 9.45
CA ARG A 244 -4.41 -3.93 8.69
C ARG A 244 -5.38 -3.18 9.60
N LYS A 245 -5.77 -3.81 10.71
CA LYS A 245 -6.68 -3.20 11.69
C LYS A 245 -6.07 -1.92 12.27
N THR A 246 -4.83 -2.00 12.80
CA THR A 246 -4.14 -0.84 13.36
C THR A 246 -3.97 0.27 12.31
N TYR A 247 -3.59 -0.09 11.09
CA TYR A 247 -3.42 0.89 10.01
C TYR A 247 -4.75 1.58 9.64
N MET A 248 -5.87 0.85 9.70
CA MET A 248 -7.19 1.42 9.53
C MET A 248 -7.50 2.42 10.65
N GLU A 249 -7.30 2.02 11.91
CA GLU A 249 -7.54 2.87 13.09
C GLU A 249 -6.67 4.15 13.06
N ILE A 250 -5.41 4.06 12.64
CA ILE A 250 -4.55 5.23 12.43
C ILE A 250 -5.21 6.23 11.48
N ASN A 251 -5.72 5.75 10.37
CA ASN A 251 -6.30 6.62 9.34
C ASN A 251 -7.72 7.09 9.68
N THR A 252 -8.53 6.27 10.37
CA THR A 252 -9.91 6.63 10.71
C THR A 252 -10.00 7.46 11.98
N ASP A 253 -9.16 7.17 12.96
CA ASP A 253 -9.27 7.76 14.30
C ASP A 253 -8.14 8.75 14.58
N PHE A 254 -6.86 8.33 14.50
CA PHE A 254 -5.75 9.20 14.86
C PHE A 254 -5.68 10.48 14.00
N PHE A 255 -5.59 10.36 12.68
CA PHE A 255 -5.48 11.54 11.81
C PHE A 255 -6.74 12.41 11.78
N THR A 256 -7.88 11.87 12.19
CA THR A 256 -9.12 12.66 12.25
C THR A 256 -9.27 13.45 13.55
N THR A 257 -8.73 12.91 14.66
CA THR A 257 -8.94 13.45 16.02
C THR A 257 -7.71 14.15 16.60
N SER A 258 -6.49 13.79 16.16
CA SER A 258 -5.26 14.41 16.65
C SER A 258 -4.95 15.76 15.98
N ASP A 259 -4.03 16.51 16.58
CA ASP A 259 -3.48 17.76 16.03
C ASP A 259 -2.33 17.53 15.03
N TYR A 260 -2.18 16.27 14.52
CA TYR A 260 -1.11 15.88 13.61
C TYR A 260 -1.65 15.56 12.22
N GLU A 261 -0.80 15.81 11.21
CA GLU A 261 -0.99 15.37 9.84
C GLU A 261 0.27 14.63 9.34
N TYR A 262 0.15 13.93 8.23
CA TYR A 262 1.30 13.25 7.63
C TYR A 262 2.40 14.24 7.28
N ALA A 263 3.63 13.93 7.69
CA ALA A 263 4.83 14.60 7.20
C ALA A 263 5.44 13.83 6.03
N ASN A 264 6.18 14.55 5.17
CA ASN A 264 6.96 13.89 4.14
C ASN A 264 8.20 13.24 4.78
N GLY A 265 8.20 11.92 4.90
CA GLY A 265 9.26 11.16 5.55
C GLY A 265 9.07 9.67 5.38
N VAL A 266 10.04 8.89 5.86
CA VAL A 266 9.98 7.42 5.79
C VAL A 266 8.95 6.87 6.78
N GLU A 267 8.26 5.80 6.41
CA GLU A 267 7.47 5.00 7.33
C GLU A 267 8.29 3.79 7.78
N LEU A 268 8.26 3.49 9.08
CA LEU A 268 8.98 2.37 9.65
C LEU A 268 8.01 1.35 10.24
N GLU A 269 8.34 0.10 10.04
CA GLU A 269 7.71 -1.06 10.67
C GLU A 269 8.77 -1.72 11.54
N VAL A 270 8.56 -1.86 12.84
CA VAL A 270 9.55 -2.41 13.77
C VAL A 270 9.13 -3.80 14.19
N TYR A 271 9.91 -4.79 13.82
CA TYR A 271 9.62 -6.21 14.03
C TYR A 271 10.59 -6.83 15.04
N PRO A 272 10.16 -7.03 16.30
CA PRO A 272 11.05 -7.55 17.37
C PRO A 272 11.34 -9.04 17.23
N SER A 273 10.48 -9.79 16.54
CA SER A 273 10.68 -11.24 16.33
C SER A 273 10.11 -11.70 15.00
N ALA A 274 10.51 -12.90 14.55
CA ALA A 274 10.05 -13.53 13.32
C ALA A 274 8.72 -14.29 13.49
N ASN A 275 8.21 -14.51 14.71
CA ASN A 275 6.99 -15.29 14.93
C ASN A 275 5.73 -14.43 14.76
N VAL A 276 5.53 -13.91 13.55
CA VAL A 276 4.43 -12.99 13.20
C VAL A 276 3.02 -13.62 13.26
N LYS A 277 2.91 -14.94 13.47
CA LYS A 277 1.62 -15.66 13.59
C LYS A 277 1.18 -15.86 15.05
N ASP A 278 2.02 -15.48 16.01
CA ASP A 278 1.69 -15.55 17.42
C ASP A 278 0.45 -14.69 17.73
N PRO A 279 -0.57 -15.23 18.44
CA PRO A 279 -1.71 -14.44 18.90
C PRO A 279 -1.33 -13.22 19.74
N ASP A 280 -0.21 -13.31 20.50
CA ASP A 280 0.31 -12.24 21.36
C ASP A 280 1.43 -11.45 20.68
N TYR A 281 1.62 -11.61 19.35
CA TYR A 281 2.64 -10.89 18.60
C TYR A 281 2.49 -9.38 18.77
N GLN A 282 3.61 -8.69 18.94
CA GLN A 282 3.64 -7.23 19.03
C GLN A 282 4.71 -6.69 18.08
N CYS A 283 4.35 -5.63 17.37
CA CYS A 283 5.27 -4.84 16.55
C CYS A 283 4.82 -3.37 16.58
N GLU A 284 5.55 -2.50 15.92
CA GLU A 284 5.21 -1.07 15.88
C GLU A 284 5.16 -0.55 14.46
N ILE A 285 4.26 0.42 14.23
CA ILE A 285 4.19 1.24 13.04
C ILE A 285 4.59 2.65 13.43
N TRP A 286 5.60 3.20 12.76
CA TRP A 286 6.09 4.56 12.94
C TRP A 286 5.76 5.38 11.72
N ILE A 287 4.96 6.40 11.88
CA ILE A 287 4.53 7.30 10.80
C ILE A 287 5.08 8.70 11.06
N ALA A 288 5.80 9.24 10.08
CA ALA A 288 6.27 10.61 10.16
C ALA A 288 5.09 11.58 10.20
N VAL A 289 5.10 12.49 11.18
CA VAL A 289 3.99 13.43 11.41
C VAL A 289 4.50 14.84 11.65
N GLU A 290 3.67 15.82 11.30
CA GLU A 290 3.86 17.22 11.65
C GLU A 290 2.57 17.80 12.26
N PRO A 291 2.67 18.88 13.06
CA PRO A 291 1.47 19.54 13.57
C PRO A 291 0.62 20.09 12.43
N LYS A 292 -0.70 19.88 12.53
CA LYS A 292 -1.66 20.47 11.60
C LYS A 292 -1.52 22.00 11.58
N LYS A 293 -1.48 22.59 10.41
CA LYS A 293 -1.51 24.03 10.26
C LYS A 293 -2.85 24.53 10.80
N LYS A 294 -2.79 25.39 11.83
CA LYS A 294 -3.99 26.07 12.32
C LYS A 294 -4.56 26.91 11.17
N ALA A 295 -5.80 26.65 10.82
CA ALA A 295 -6.54 27.42 9.83
C ALA A 295 -6.82 28.84 10.33
#